data_723a1b5c66f7598a723b700fc39a1faf
#
_entry.id   723a1b5c66f7598a723b700fc39a1faf
#
_cell.length_a   1.000
_cell.length_b   1.000
_cell.length_c   1.000
_cell.angle_alpha   90.00
_cell.angle_beta   90.00
_cell.angle_gamma   90.00
#
_symmetry.space_group_name_H-M   'P 1'
#
loop_
_entity.id
_entity.type
_entity.pdbx_description
1 polymer ?
#
loop_
_entity_poly.entity_id
_entity_poly.type
_entity_poly.pdbx_seq_one_letter_code
_entity_poly.pdbx_strand_id
1 'polypeptide(L)'
;VNKALLPSLVATLVLSGCGGGDSSPSTPSTPKYNWQIIQLHTLKESDVKSGCIIYGTSESDPSRVITASVANAGYNVLFHNADGSIIEEHTIPAIDVPSSGIVTIDSGFVPDDGYVSLEEVDSNLSGNPDVYMFSVEKDLLSHKVLNVRSAQTGSECYKGKDYRSISDTADSAALTVLQESGVSYYQTSYSADAVSGREIASHIPVLSPLPAARDTLVTAFYTSNNDQHTDLAYYGFIEPSFVYDTEDYDEIVAASLSNQDLMPMYWQSAANLDLDEGSAILAIHNNQSYQWQTLYHDVDEFTIAANYNKVSHWLGLFSGISNDSSWQFESVMAIDEQDSHLEVSLPELAPIIGVDIQQQCPTALDNAKFCIDNAGSFSEEDFALQRSHIKVLTNNNRAFYQSIYAQPKAQQPLLESSAIELSIQDLEGLELALIDSELASTQQDYFMAKYLDSRSIAETGQGGTFSDANGFIITPDDYQDLYLDMLKSSTTVVQQAK
;
A
#
# COMPACT_ATOMS: atom_id res chain seq x y z
N VAL A 1 34.80 -33.26 21.83
CA VAL A 1 35.48 -34.06 20.81
C VAL A 1 35.08 -33.53 19.44
N ASN A 2 36.03 -32.90 18.79
CA ASN A 2 36.17 -32.54 17.35
C ASN A 2 34.97 -32.07 16.53
N LYS A 3 34.98 -30.75 16.34
CA LYS A 3 34.28 -30.05 15.22
C LYS A 3 35.15 -30.20 13.96
N ALA A 4 34.56 -30.73 12.90
CA ALA A 4 35.14 -30.69 11.56
C ALA A 4 34.47 -29.55 10.76
N LEU A 5 35.27 -28.55 10.46
CA LEU A 5 34.94 -27.47 9.49
C LEU A 5 35.14 -28.02 8.07
N LEU A 6 34.12 -27.96 7.24
CA LEU A 6 34.27 -28.16 5.80
C LEU A 6 34.43 -26.78 5.14
N PRO A 7 35.46 -26.53 4.35
CA PRO A 7 35.56 -25.36 3.52
C PRO A 7 34.89 -25.61 2.19
N SER A 8 33.95 -24.71 1.82
CA SER A 8 33.36 -24.63 0.48
C SER A 8 34.40 -24.17 -0.52
N LEU A 9 34.77 -25.06 -1.43
CA LEU A 9 35.64 -24.80 -2.55
C LEU A 9 34.84 -24.12 -3.67
N VAL A 10 35.04 -22.82 -3.85
CA VAL A 10 34.59 -22.09 -5.04
C VAL A 10 35.59 -22.37 -6.16
N ALA A 11 35.20 -23.17 -7.12
CA ALA A 11 35.96 -23.42 -8.34
C ALA A 11 35.79 -22.28 -9.32
N THR A 12 36.72 -21.35 -9.36
CA THR A 12 36.89 -20.37 -10.43
C THR A 12 37.48 -21.07 -11.67
N LEU A 13 36.64 -21.30 -12.68
CA LEU A 13 37.08 -21.70 -14.00
C LEU A 13 37.65 -20.47 -14.73
N VAL A 14 38.98 -20.38 -14.77
CA VAL A 14 39.70 -19.45 -15.63
C VAL A 14 39.82 -20.11 -17.02
N LEU A 15 38.97 -19.70 -17.95
CA LEU A 15 39.17 -19.99 -19.35
C LEU A 15 40.13 -18.94 -19.97
N SER A 16 41.39 -19.28 -20.05
CA SER A 16 42.38 -18.55 -20.82
C SER A 16 42.20 -18.86 -22.32
N GLY A 17 41.38 -18.06 -22.97
CA GLY A 17 41.29 -18.01 -24.45
C GLY A 17 42.18 -16.89 -24.95
N CYS A 18 43.30 -17.25 -25.55
CA CYS A 18 44.17 -16.35 -26.31
C CYS A 18 43.53 -16.06 -27.65
N GLY A 19 43.05 -14.84 -27.88
CA GLY A 19 42.56 -14.34 -29.16
C GLY A 19 42.61 -12.82 -29.13
N GLY A 20 43.65 -12.24 -29.75
CA GLY A 20 43.80 -10.80 -29.87
C GLY A 20 42.72 -10.20 -30.78
N GLY A 21 41.97 -9.29 -30.23
CA GLY A 21 41.09 -8.36 -30.91
C GLY A 21 40.86 -7.23 -29.91
N ASP A 22 41.10 -6.00 -30.31
CA ASP A 22 40.78 -4.78 -29.54
C ASP A 22 39.27 -4.79 -29.20
N SER A 23 38.90 -5.42 -28.09
CA SER A 23 37.61 -5.21 -27.50
C SER A 23 37.71 -4.01 -26.56
N SER A 24 37.26 -2.88 -27.02
CA SER A 24 36.89 -1.77 -26.13
C SER A 24 36.04 -2.36 -25.00
N PRO A 25 36.29 -1.99 -23.73
CA PRO A 25 35.46 -2.46 -22.65
C PRO A 25 34.01 -2.11 -22.99
N SER A 26 33.13 -3.11 -23.08
CA SER A 26 31.72 -2.86 -23.24
C SER A 26 31.25 -2.03 -22.05
N THR A 27 30.83 -0.81 -22.32
CA THR A 27 30.17 0.02 -21.28
C THR A 27 29.05 -0.83 -20.69
N PRO A 28 28.94 -0.94 -19.37
CA PRO A 28 27.82 -1.65 -18.75
C PRO A 28 26.52 -1.11 -19.32
N SER A 29 25.64 -1.99 -19.78
CA SER A 29 24.33 -1.55 -20.24
C SER A 29 23.54 -1.01 -19.05
N THR A 30 22.95 0.17 -19.20
CA THR A 30 22.06 0.77 -18.20
C THR A 30 20.83 -0.12 -17.98
N PRO A 31 20.32 -0.22 -16.76
CA PRO A 31 19.09 -0.94 -16.48
C PRO A 31 17.91 -0.38 -17.28
N LYS A 32 17.04 -1.29 -17.72
CA LYS A 32 15.79 -0.93 -18.40
C LYS A 32 14.61 -1.51 -17.68
N TYR A 33 13.59 -0.69 -17.48
CA TYR A 33 12.38 -1.05 -16.78
C TYR A 33 11.18 -0.97 -17.71
N ASN A 34 10.23 -1.88 -17.54
CA ASN A 34 9.00 -1.87 -18.33
C ASN A 34 7.86 -1.35 -17.47
N TRP A 35 7.19 -0.31 -17.94
CA TRP A 35 5.93 0.16 -17.38
C TRP A 35 4.79 -0.33 -18.26
N GLN A 36 3.95 -1.20 -17.70
CA GLN A 36 2.71 -1.62 -18.33
C GLN A 36 1.62 -0.63 -17.98
N ILE A 37 1.07 0.05 -18.96
CA ILE A 37 0.03 1.02 -18.74
C ILE A 37 -1.34 0.39 -19.00
N ILE A 38 -2.24 0.53 -18.03
CA ILE A 38 -3.59 -0.02 -18.05
C ILE A 38 -4.61 1.05 -17.68
N GLN A 39 -5.86 0.77 -17.95
CA GLN A 39 -6.99 1.53 -17.44
C GLN A 39 -7.97 0.59 -16.76
N LEU A 40 -8.23 0.84 -15.47
CA LEU A 40 -9.24 0.13 -14.71
C LEU A 40 -10.65 0.60 -15.10
N HIS A 41 -11.58 -0.35 -15.20
CA HIS A 41 -12.98 -0.08 -15.47
C HIS A 41 -13.85 -1.22 -14.95
N THR A 42 -15.15 -0.96 -14.80
CA THR A 42 -16.12 -1.97 -14.37
C THR A 42 -16.86 -2.57 -15.56
N LEU A 43 -16.96 -3.90 -15.59
CA LEU A 43 -17.76 -4.65 -16.56
C LEU A 43 -18.75 -5.55 -15.82
N LYS A 44 -19.81 -6.00 -16.53
CA LYS A 44 -20.57 -7.15 -16.04
C LYS A 44 -19.66 -8.37 -16.07
N GLU A 45 -19.72 -9.19 -15.04
CA GLU A 45 -18.89 -10.38 -14.95
C GLU A 45 -19.08 -11.31 -16.16
N SER A 46 -20.33 -11.46 -16.65
CA SER A 46 -20.63 -12.22 -17.86
C SER A 46 -19.94 -11.74 -19.14
N ASP A 47 -19.49 -10.50 -19.16
CA ASP A 47 -18.88 -9.85 -20.33
C ASP A 47 -17.34 -9.93 -20.29
N VAL A 48 -16.77 -10.39 -19.16
CA VAL A 48 -15.33 -10.54 -18.98
C VAL A 48 -14.82 -11.70 -19.81
N LYS A 49 -13.84 -11.43 -20.66
CA LYS A 49 -13.21 -12.46 -21.50
C LYS A 49 -12.31 -13.38 -20.65
N SER A 50 -12.18 -14.62 -21.07
CA SER A 50 -11.29 -15.59 -20.40
C SER A 50 -9.85 -15.09 -20.33
N GLY A 51 -9.25 -15.20 -19.17
CA GLY A 51 -7.86 -14.80 -18.90
C GLY A 51 -7.67 -13.31 -18.61
N CYS A 52 -8.73 -12.50 -18.58
CA CYS A 52 -8.66 -11.14 -18.06
C CYS A 52 -8.50 -11.16 -16.54
N ILE A 53 -7.66 -10.26 -16.02
CA ILE A 53 -7.54 -10.07 -14.58
C ILE A 53 -8.83 -9.45 -14.05
N ILE A 54 -9.31 -9.96 -12.93
CA ILE A 54 -10.37 -9.36 -12.13
C ILE A 54 -9.74 -8.91 -10.82
N TYR A 55 -9.77 -7.60 -10.56
CA TYR A 55 -9.17 -6.97 -9.38
C TYR A 55 -10.12 -6.98 -8.18
N GLY A 56 -11.40 -7.02 -8.39
CA GLY A 56 -12.41 -7.03 -7.33
C GLY A 56 -13.83 -6.99 -7.89
N THR A 57 -14.80 -6.94 -6.98
CA THR A 57 -16.21 -6.78 -7.28
C THR A 57 -16.64 -5.34 -6.98
N SER A 58 -17.58 -4.80 -7.74
CA SER A 58 -18.15 -3.47 -7.44
C SER A 58 -19.05 -3.56 -6.20
N GLU A 59 -18.81 -2.74 -5.20
CA GLU A 59 -19.68 -2.68 -4.01
C GLU A 59 -21.10 -2.25 -4.32
N SER A 60 -21.27 -1.35 -5.29
CA SER A 60 -22.58 -0.84 -5.68
C SER A 60 -23.40 -1.82 -6.52
N ASP A 61 -22.77 -2.78 -7.18
CA ASP A 61 -23.42 -3.79 -8.03
C ASP A 61 -22.57 -5.08 -8.07
N PRO A 62 -22.91 -6.09 -7.26
CA PRO A 62 -22.17 -7.35 -7.21
C PRO A 62 -22.12 -8.13 -8.54
N SER A 63 -22.96 -7.77 -9.52
CA SER A 63 -22.89 -8.35 -10.88
C SER A 63 -21.78 -7.74 -11.75
N ARG A 64 -21.10 -6.71 -11.25
CA ARG A 64 -20.02 -6.03 -11.95
C ARG A 64 -18.68 -6.29 -11.24
N VAL A 65 -17.67 -6.41 -12.05
CA VAL A 65 -16.30 -6.64 -11.60
C VAL A 65 -15.37 -5.54 -12.12
N ILE A 66 -14.27 -5.32 -11.41
CA ILE A 66 -13.21 -4.40 -11.80
C ILE A 66 -12.21 -5.19 -12.63
N THR A 67 -11.99 -4.75 -13.85
CA THR A 67 -11.00 -5.32 -14.76
C THR A 67 -10.16 -4.20 -15.38
N ALA A 68 -9.15 -4.55 -16.16
CA ALA A 68 -8.29 -3.59 -16.81
C ALA A 68 -8.21 -3.82 -18.31
N SER A 69 -8.16 -2.75 -19.07
CA SER A 69 -7.77 -2.77 -20.47
C SER A 69 -6.37 -2.18 -20.64
N VAL A 70 -5.63 -2.69 -21.60
CA VAL A 70 -4.33 -2.11 -21.95
C VAL A 70 -4.56 -0.70 -22.52
N ALA A 71 -3.93 0.29 -21.93
CA ALA A 71 -3.94 1.66 -22.40
C ALA A 71 -2.78 1.89 -23.39
N ASN A 72 -3.07 2.42 -24.56
CA ASN A 72 -2.08 2.62 -25.63
C ASN A 72 -2.11 4.03 -26.25
N ALA A 73 -2.82 4.95 -25.65
CA ALA A 73 -2.87 6.37 -26.01
C ALA A 73 -3.42 7.21 -24.85
N GLY A 74 -3.27 8.52 -24.93
CA GLY A 74 -3.84 9.48 -23.99
C GLY A 74 -2.93 9.84 -22.81
N TYR A 75 -1.66 9.44 -22.88
CA TYR A 75 -0.64 9.78 -21.89
C TYR A 75 0.73 9.95 -22.54
N ASN A 76 1.57 10.73 -21.91
CA ASN A 76 2.99 10.92 -22.27
C ASN A 76 3.86 10.31 -21.17
N VAL A 77 5.08 9.88 -21.53
CA VAL A 77 6.12 9.54 -20.57
C VAL A 77 7.22 10.59 -20.67
N LEU A 78 7.43 11.31 -19.59
CA LEU A 78 8.36 12.41 -19.50
C LEU A 78 9.59 12.01 -18.69
N PHE A 79 10.74 12.50 -19.12
CA PHE A 79 12.00 12.39 -18.39
C PHE A 79 12.39 13.77 -17.88
N HIS A 80 12.84 13.86 -16.64
CA HIS A 80 13.16 15.15 -16.02
C HIS A 80 14.56 15.15 -15.45
N ASN A 81 15.17 16.34 -15.49
CA ASN A 81 16.37 16.67 -14.73
C ASN A 81 16.06 16.76 -13.22
N ALA A 82 17.09 16.82 -12.40
CA ALA A 82 16.97 17.00 -10.96
C ALA A 82 16.24 18.31 -10.55
N ASP A 83 16.24 19.32 -11.39
CA ASP A 83 15.51 20.57 -11.19
C ASP A 83 14.04 20.52 -11.66
N GLY A 84 13.57 19.36 -12.13
CA GLY A 84 12.21 19.15 -12.60
C GLY A 84 11.95 19.58 -14.06
N SER A 85 12.92 20.12 -14.77
CA SER A 85 12.79 20.47 -16.19
C SER A 85 12.72 19.23 -17.07
N ILE A 86 11.92 19.31 -18.15
CA ILE A 86 11.75 18.18 -19.08
C ILE A 86 12.99 17.99 -19.96
N ILE A 87 13.37 16.71 -20.15
CA ILE A 87 14.38 16.30 -21.14
C ILE A 87 13.64 15.92 -22.43
N GLU A 88 13.44 16.90 -23.29
CA GLU A 88 12.61 16.78 -24.51
C GLU A 88 13.03 15.62 -25.44
N GLU A 89 14.34 15.36 -25.56
CA GLU A 89 14.90 14.34 -26.47
C GLU A 89 14.59 12.91 -26.05
N HIS A 90 14.17 12.70 -24.80
CA HIS A 90 13.83 11.37 -24.25
C HIS A 90 12.34 11.21 -23.99
N THR A 91 11.55 12.26 -24.12
CA THR A 91 10.10 12.22 -23.96
C THR A 91 9.46 11.25 -24.94
N ILE A 92 8.54 10.41 -24.45
CA ILE A 92 7.74 9.49 -25.27
C ILE A 92 6.32 10.07 -25.34
N PRO A 93 5.98 10.73 -26.44
CA PRO A 93 4.65 11.32 -26.61
C PRO A 93 3.60 10.23 -26.86
N ALA A 94 2.35 10.54 -26.59
CA ALA A 94 1.22 9.61 -26.70
C ALA A 94 1.12 8.91 -28.05
N ILE A 95 1.57 9.55 -29.13
CA ILE A 95 1.54 8.99 -30.50
C ILE A 95 2.57 7.87 -30.69
N ASP A 96 3.65 7.86 -29.92
CA ASP A 96 4.74 6.90 -30.03
C ASP A 96 4.61 5.73 -29.04
N VAL A 97 3.54 5.74 -28.22
CA VAL A 97 3.27 4.66 -27.27
C VAL A 97 2.97 3.36 -28.01
N PRO A 98 3.64 2.25 -27.65
CA PRO A 98 3.38 0.95 -28.29
C PRO A 98 1.93 0.47 -28.07
N SER A 99 1.37 -0.21 -29.05
CA SER A 99 0.02 -0.79 -28.94
C SER A 99 -0.13 -1.82 -27.81
N SER A 100 1.00 -2.36 -27.34
CA SER A 100 1.04 -3.24 -26.16
C SER A 100 0.82 -2.50 -24.84
N GLY A 101 0.86 -1.17 -24.83
CA GLY A 101 0.85 -0.38 -23.61
C GLY A 101 2.08 -0.57 -22.72
N ILE A 102 3.14 -1.22 -23.23
CA ILE A 102 4.39 -1.40 -22.51
C ILE A 102 5.38 -0.33 -22.96
N VAL A 103 5.76 0.53 -22.05
CA VAL A 103 6.78 1.55 -22.25
C VAL A 103 8.07 1.11 -21.57
N THR A 104 9.19 1.12 -22.32
CA THR A 104 10.49 0.76 -21.76
C THR A 104 11.22 2.03 -21.32
N ILE A 105 11.52 2.11 -20.05
CA ILE A 105 12.28 3.20 -19.42
C ILE A 105 13.75 2.79 -19.38
N ASP A 106 14.61 3.52 -20.07
CA ASP A 106 16.06 3.37 -19.98
C ASP A 106 16.60 4.32 -18.90
N SER A 107 17.07 3.76 -17.79
CA SER A 107 17.58 4.57 -16.68
C SER A 107 18.81 5.41 -17.04
N GLY A 108 19.47 5.09 -18.14
CA GLY A 108 20.58 5.90 -18.67
C GLY A 108 20.15 7.26 -19.22
N PHE A 109 18.86 7.43 -19.51
CA PHE A 109 18.29 8.71 -19.95
C PHE A 109 17.87 9.61 -18.77
N VAL A 110 17.90 9.09 -17.55
CA VAL A 110 17.55 9.81 -16.34
C VAL A 110 18.84 10.24 -15.65
N PRO A 111 19.10 11.53 -15.45
CA PRO A 111 20.24 12.00 -14.66
C PRO A 111 20.12 11.52 -13.20
N ASP A 112 21.20 11.64 -12.45
CA ASP A 112 21.13 11.43 -11.02
C ASP A 112 20.19 12.47 -10.40
N ASP A 113 19.38 12.07 -9.40
CA ASP A 113 18.27 12.85 -8.82
C ASP A 113 17.19 13.29 -9.83
N GLY A 114 17.21 12.77 -11.06
CA GLY A 114 16.18 13.02 -12.05
C GLY A 114 14.96 12.12 -11.88
N TYR A 115 13.91 12.38 -12.66
CA TYR A 115 12.62 11.69 -12.52
C TYR A 115 12.10 11.17 -13.85
N VAL A 116 11.20 10.17 -13.76
CA VAL A 116 10.37 9.74 -14.88
C VAL A 116 8.91 9.90 -14.48
N SER A 117 8.10 10.47 -15.36
CA SER A 117 6.71 10.75 -15.11
C SER A 117 5.80 10.11 -16.15
N LEU A 118 4.66 9.59 -15.69
CA LEU A 118 3.50 9.27 -16.53
C LEU A 118 2.53 10.46 -16.44
N GLU A 119 2.38 11.20 -17.53
CA GLU A 119 1.52 12.36 -17.62
C GLU A 119 0.24 12.00 -18.37
N GLU A 120 -0.89 12.23 -17.77
CA GLU A 120 -2.21 12.01 -18.35
C GLU A 120 -2.96 13.33 -18.45
N VAL A 121 -3.57 13.58 -19.60
CA VAL A 121 -4.47 14.72 -19.81
C VAL A 121 -5.88 14.20 -19.89
N ASP A 122 -6.74 14.63 -18.98
CA ASP A 122 -8.16 14.21 -18.98
C ASP A 122 -8.86 14.68 -20.25
N SER A 123 -9.11 13.73 -21.15
CA SER A 123 -9.74 13.98 -22.45
C SER A 123 -11.27 14.09 -22.38
N ASN A 124 -11.88 13.79 -21.22
CA ASN A 124 -13.33 13.79 -21.05
C ASN A 124 -13.92 15.18 -20.83
N LEU A 125 -13.08 16.15 -20.48
CA LEU A 125 -13.50 17.53 -20.29
C LEU A 125 -13.30 18.36 -21.56
N SER A 126 -14.37 18.91 -22.08
CA SER A 126 -14.31 19.83 -23.22
C SER A 126 -13.72 21.17 -22.77
N GLY A 127 -12.60 21.55 -23.31
CA GLY A 127 -12.03 22.90 -23.16
C GLY A 127 -10.68 22.94 -22.46
N ASN A 128 -10.61 22.78 -21.15
CA ASN A 128 -9.37 22.78 -20.36
C ASN A 128 -9.31 21.56 -19.44
N PRO A 129 -8.89 20.40 -19.95
CA PRO A 129 -8.80 19.20 -19.11
C PRO A 129 -7.75 19.36 -18.01
N ASP A 130 -8.03 18.77 -16.85
CA ASP A 130 -7.05 18.64 -15.78
C ASP A 130 -5.87 17.75 -16.20
N VAL A 131 -4.74 17.90 -15.53
CA VAL A 131 -3.55 17.12 -15.79
C VAL A 131 -3.18 16.33 -14.53
N TYR A 132 -2.91 15.06 -14.73
CA TYR A 132 -2.49 14.14 -13.66
C TYR A 132 -1.12 13.57 -13.98
N MET A 133 -0.21 13.62 -13.02
CA MET A 133 1.16 13.16 -13.22
C MET A 133 1.60 12.28 -12.05
N PHE A 134 1.97 11.05 -12.37
CA PHE A 134 2.63 10.11 -11.48
C PHE A 134 4.12 10.10 -11.80
N SER A 135 4.97 10.33 -10.82
CA SER A 135 6.40 10.53 -11.02
C SER A 135 7.22 9.72 -10.04
N VAL A 136 8.33 9.18 -10.52
CA VAL A 136 9.24 8.35 -9.73
C VAL A 136 10.66 8.83 -9.95
N GLU A 137 11.41 9.05 -8.87
CA GLU A 137 12.83 9.36 -8.92
C GLU A 137 13.63 8.17 -9.49
N LYS A 138 14.77 8.45 -10.11
CA LYS A 138 15.64 7.46 -10.79
C LYS A 138 15.92 6.23 -9.93
N ASP A 139 16.28 6.42 -8.66
CA ASP A 139 16.68 5.34 -7.76
C ASP A 139 15.52 4.42 -7.35
N LEU A 140 14.28 4.86 -7.57
CA LEU A 140 13.06 4.11 -7.32
C LEU A 140 12.47 3.47 -8.61
N LEU A 141 13.19 3.55 -9.72
CA LEU A 141 12.74 2.94 -10.97
C LEU A 141 12.71 1.42 -10.87
N SER A 142 11.60 0.83 -11.24
CA SER A 142 11.38 -0.62 -11.28
C SER A 142 10.38 -0.96 -12.39
N HIS A 143 10.15 -2.24 -12.63
CA HIS A 143 9.03 -2.68 -13.46
C HIS A 143 7.72 -2.37 -12.73
N LYS A 144 6.77 -1.72 -13.43
CA LYS A 144 5.52 -1.28 -12.80
C LYS A 144 4.32 -1.52 -13.70
N VAL A 145 3.16 -1.72 -13.07
CA VAL A 145 1.86 -1.60 -13.72
C VAL A 145 1.24 -0.30 -13.25
N LEU A 146 0.89 0.58 -14.18
CA LEU A 146 0.38 1.91 -13.89
C LEU A 146 -1.02 2.08 -14.46
N ASN A 147 -1.93 2.55 -13.64
CA ASN A 147 -3.29 2.90 -14.06
C ASN A 147 -3.34 4.35 -14.56
N VAL A 148 -4.08 4.55 -15.62
CA VAL A 148 -4.47 5.87 -16.15
C VAL A 148 -5.99 6.01 -16.12
N ARG A 149 -6.48 7.23 -15.93
CA ARG A 149 -7.90 7.51 -15.66
C ARG A 149 -8.78 7.52 -16.89
N SER A 150 -8.30 8.07 -17.98
CA SER A 150 -9.10 8.35 -19.17
C SER A 150 -8.38 8.09 -20.49
N ALA A 151 -7.48 7.12 -20.50
CA ALA A 151 -6.74 6.77 -21.70
C ALA A 151 -7.64 6.16 -22.78
N GLN A 152 -7.17 6.24 -24.02
CA GLN A 152 -7.75 5.40 -25.08
C GLN A 152 -7.26 3.97 -24.88
N THR A 153 -8.18 3.04 -24.78
CA THR A 153 -7.90 1.64 -24.57
C THR A 153 -8.16 0.83 -25.84
N GLY A 154 -7.33 -0.19 -26.02
CA GLY A 154 -7.60 -1.25 -26.97
C GLY A 154 -8.78 -2.14 -26.53
N SER A 155 -9.20 -3.04 -27.42
CA SER A 155 -10.24 -4.04 -27.11
C SER A 155 -9.75 -5.22 -26.28
N GLU A 156 -8.48 -5.25 -25.93
CA GLU A 156 -7.83 -6.34 -25.20
C GLU A 156 -7.72 -6.00 -23.73
N CYS A 157 -8.16 -6.93 -22.89
CA CYS A 157 -7.96 -6.81 -21.46
C CYS A 157 -6.51 -7.14 -21.08
N TYR A 158 -6.10 -6.60 -19.95
CA TYR A 158 -4.87 -7.02 -19.29
C TYR A 158 -5.08 -8.42 -18.72
N LYS A 159 -4.17 -9.35 -19.07
CA LYS A 159 -4.31 -10.77 -18.74
C LYS A 159 -3.42 -11.16 -17.59
N GLY A 160 -3.89 -12.08 -16.76
CA GLY A 160 -3.17 -12.62 -15.63
C GLY A 160 -4.08 -13.44 -14.74
N LYS A 161 -3.71 -13.58 -13.48
CA LYS A 161 -4.42 -14.35 -12.47
C LYS A 161 -5.50 -13.51 -11.80
N ASP A 162 -6.67 -14.08 -11.65
CA ASP A 162 -7.79 -13.50 -10.90
C ASP A 162 -7.51 -13.61 -9.40
N TYR A 163 -7.42 -12.50 -8.69
CA TYR A 163 -7.18 -12.51 -7.26
C TYR A 163 -8.45 -12.35 -6.42
N ARG A 164 -9.55 -11.93 -7.03
CA ARG A 164 -10.86 -11.90 -6.40
C ARG A 164 -11.28 -13.27 -5.84
N SER A 165 -10.74 -14.33 -6.38
CA SER A 165 -11.30 -15.67 -6.45
C SER A 165 -11.53 -16.39 -5.14
N ILE A 166 -11.14 -15.89 -3.99
CA ILE A 166 -11.21 -16.69 -2.77
C ILE A 166 -12.43 -16.34 -1.92
N SER A 167 -12.92 -15.12 -2.00
CA SER A 167 -14.08 -14.67 -1.24
C SER A 167 -15.41 -14.88 -1.94
N ASP A 168 -15.35 -15.07 -3.25
CA ASP A 168 -16.54 -15.02 -4.11
C ASP A 168 -17.30 -16.32 -4.20
N THR A 169 -16.87 -17.30 -3.52
CA THR A 169 -17.77 -18.40 -3.26
C THR A 169 -18.85 -17.85 -2.36
N ALA A 170 -20.04 -17.70 -2.91
CA ALA A 170 -21.25 -17.35 -2.19
C ALA A 170 -21.59 -18.42 -1.12
N ASP A 171 -20.59 -19.03 -0.57
CA ASP A 171 -20.67 -20.08 0.42
C ASP A 171 -21.05 -19.43 1.73
N SER A 172 -22.29 -19.59 2.09
CA SER A 172 -22.72 -19.28 3.43
C SER A 172 -22.05 -20.25 4.39
N ALA A 173 -21.20 -19.77 5.25
CA ALA A 173 -20.64 -20.52 6.34
C ALA A 173 -20.94 -19.81 7.65
N ALA A 174 -20.98 -20.57 8.73
CA ALA A 174 -21.20 -20.05 10.06
C ALA A 174 -20.38 -20.83 11.08
N LEU A 175 -20.16 -20.22 12.23
CA LEU A 175 -19.54 -20.88 13.37
C LEU A 175 -20.32 -20.57 14.65
N THR A 176 -20.15 -21.40 15.63
CA THR A 176 -20.60 -21.15 17.01
C THR A 176 -19.54 -21.64 17.99
N VAL A 177 -19.49 -21.05 19.17
CA VAL A 177 -18.58 -21.46 20.24
C VAL A 177 -19.33 -21.78 21.51
N LEU A 178 -18.73 -22.62 22.34
CA LEU A 178 -19.22 -22.84 23.69
C LEU A 178 -19.16 -21.54 24.48
N GLN A 179 -20.24 -21.21 25.17
CA GLN A 179 -20.27 -20.05 26.05
C GLN A 179 -19.50 -20.34 27.33
N GLU A 180 -18.50 -19.52 27.59
CA GLU A 180 -17.65 -19.63 28.76
C GLU A 180 -18.15 -18.76 29.91
N SER A 181 -18.01 -19.27 31.14
CA SER A 181 -18.48 -18.56 32.34
C SER A 181 -17.65 -17.31 32.58
N GLY A 182 -18.32 -16.19 32.78
CA GLY A 182 -17.67 -14.89 33.04
C GLY A 182 -17.29 -14.09 31.80
N VAL A 183 -17.38 -14.69 30.62
CA VAL A 183 -17.18 -13.99 29.35
C VAL A 183 -18.41 -13.15 29.02
N SER A 184 -18.18 -11.91 28.68
CA SER A 184 -19.24 -10.96 28.31
C SER A 184 -19.19 -10.50 26.86
N TYR A 185 -18.04 -10.63 26.21
CA TYR A 185 -17.83 -10.15 24.85
C TYR A 185 -17.03 -11.17 24.03
N TYR A 186 -17.48 -11.39 22.81
CA TYR A 186 -16.79 -12.21 21.82
C TYR A 186 -16.50 -11.35 20.60
N GLN A 187 -15.29 -11.41 20.12
CA GLN A 187 -14.85 -10.78 18.87
C GLN A 187 -14.52 -11.89 17.87
N THR A 188 -14.95 -11.69 16.63
CA THR A 188 -14.64 -12.58 15.53
C THR A 188 -13.87 -11.80 14.47
N SER A 189 -12.69 -12.27 14.13
CA SER A 189 -11.87 -11.68 13.06
C SER A 189 -11.75 -12.71 11.94
N TYR A 190 -12.00 -12.28 10.73
CA TYR A 190 -11.99 -13.13 9.55
C TYR A 190 -11.53 -12.34 8.32
N SER A 191 -11.29 -13.06 7.23
CA SER A 191 -10.95 -12.45 5.96
C SER A 191 -12.10 -12.63 4.99
N ALA A 192 -12.72 -11.56 4.55
CA ALA A 192 -13.78 -11.56 3.55
C ALA A 192 -13.23 -11.73 2.12
N ASP A 193 -12.00 -11.34 1.89
CA ASP A 193 -11.31 -11.52 0.62
C ASP A 193 -9.95 -12.23 0.79
N ALA A 194 -9.21 -12.41 -0.30
CA ALA A 194 -7.92 -13.10 -0.27
C ALA A 194 -6.85 -12.36 0.55
N VAL A 195 -7.11 -11.15 0.92
CA VAL A 195 -6.10 -10.18 1.29
C VAL A 195 -6.24 -9.66 2.69
N SER A 196 -7.44 -9.26 3.08
CA SER A 196 -7.70 -8.70 4.39
C SER A 196 -8.18 -9.78 5.34
N GLY A 197 -7.62 -9.87 6.51
CA GLY A 197 -8.06 -10.76 7.58
C GLY A 197 -8.61 -10.01 8.78
N ARG A 198 -9.00 -8.73 8.58
CA ARG A 198 -9.27 -7.80 9.67
C ARG A 198 -10.73 -7.40 9.83
N GLU A 199 -11.62 -8.02 9.10
CA GLU A 199 -13.05 -7.83 9.30
C GLU A 199 -13.45 -8.37 10.67
N ILE A 200 -14.21 -7.59 11.40
CA ILE A 200 -14.57 -7.87 12.79
C ILE A 200 -16.08 -7.93 12.92
N ALA A 201 -16.54 -8.91 13.67
CA ALA A 201 -17.91 -8.96 14.16
C ALA A 201 -17.92 -9.22 15.68
N SER A 202 -18.85 -8.60 16.36
CA SER A 202 -18.86 -8.55 17.82
C SER A 202 -19.89 -9.47 18.48
N HIS A 203 -20.59 -10.32 17.74
CA HIS A 203 -21.62 -11.14 18.32
C HIS A 203 -21.56 -12.58 17.85
N ILE A 204 -21.75 -13.44 18.78
CA ILE A 204 -21.82 -14.89 18.71
C ILE A 204 -23.10 -15.30 19.46
N PRO A 205 -23.73 -16.44 19.25
CA PRO A 205 -23.02 -17.68 18.92
C PRO A 205 -22.93 -18.03 17.44
N VAL A 206 -23.70 -17.44 16.57
CA VAL A 206 -23.66 -17.83 15.14
C VAL A 206 -23.41 -16.60 14.29
N LEU A 207 -22.40 -16.69 13.46
CA LEU A 207 -22.00 -15.63 12.52
C LEU A 207 -22.10 -16.16 11.09
N SER A 208 -22.79 -15.42 10.22
CA SER A 208 -22.96 -15.72 8.79
C SER A 208 -23.18 -14.40 8.02
N PRO A 209 -22.74 -14.27 6.79
CA PRO A 209 -21.92 -15.23 6.02
C PRO A 209 -20.44 -15.15 6.38
N LEU A 210 -19.73 -16.25 6.26
CA LEU A 210 -18.28 -16.35 6.44
C LEU A 210 -17.67 -17.10 5.25
N PRO A 211 -16.41 -16.83 4.90
CA PRO A 211 -15.67 -17.62 3.92
C PRO A 211 -15.42 -19.04 4.45
N ALA A 212 -16.04 -20.05 3.85
CA ALA A 212 -15.97 -21.43 4.32
C ALA A 212 -14.54 -22.03 4.26
N ALA A 213 -13.70 -21.52 3.38
CA ALA A 213 -12.35 -22.05 3.16
C ALA A 213 -11.27 -21.46 4.09
N ARG A 214 -11.65 -20.63 5.07
CA ARG A 214 -10.70 -19.91 5.91
C ARG A 214 -11.03 -20.05 7.39
N ASP A 215 -9.98 -20.22 8.18
CA ASP A 215 -10.11 -20.12 9.62
C ASP A 215 -10.59 -18.72 10.03
N THR A 216 -11.46 -18.70 11.02
CA THR A 216 -11.95 -17.49 11.68
C THR A 216 -11.35 -17.45 13.07
N LEU A 217 -10.73 -16.33 13.45
CA LEU A 217 -10.26 -16.12 14.80
C LEU A 217 -11.42 -15.67 15.68
N VAL A 218 -11.60 -16.35 16.80
CA VAL A 218 -12.51 -15.93 17.87
C VAL A 218 -11.69 -15.61 19.10
N THR A 219 -11.87 -14.42 19.64
CA THR A 219 -11.34 -13.99 20.94
C THR A 219 -12.49 -13.64 21.88
N ALA A 220 -12.34 -13.96 23.14
CA ALA A 220 -13.38 -13.80 24.15
C ALA A 220 -12.80 -13.08 25.37
N PHE A 221 -13.56 -12.13 25.91
CA PHE A 221 -13.10 -11.23 26.97
C PHE A 221 -14.01 -11.30 28.19
N TYR A 222 -13.40 -11.19 29.38
CA TYR A 222 -14.17 -11.01 30.60
C TYR A 222 -14.87 -9.65 30.59
N THR A 223 -15.78 -9.47 31.53
CA THR A 223 -16.50 -8.21 31.67
C THR A 223 -15.52 -7.09 32.02
N SER A 224 -15.41 -6.08 31.15
CA SER A 224 -14.66 -4.87 31.45
C SER A 224 -15.57 -3.78 31.97
N ASN A 225 -14.98 -2.84 32.71
CA ASN A 225 -15.63 -1.58 33.02
C ASN A 225 -15.39 -0.62 31.85
N ASN A 226 -16.37 0.11 31.40
CA ASN A 226 -16.28 1.15 30.35
C ASN A 226 -16.33 0.71 28.88
N ASP A 227 -16.98 -0.40 28.55
CA ASP A 227 -17.10 -0.91 27.18
C ASP A 227 -15.77 -1.23 26.47
N GLN A 228 -14.66 -1.30 27.20
CA GLN A 228 -13.36 -1.72 26.68
C GLN A 228 -13.18 -3.23 26.90
N HIS A 229 -12.68 -3.93 25.89
CA HIS A 229 -12.48 -5.37 25.91
C HIS A 229 -10.98 -5.67 26.02
N THR A 230 -10.44 -5.58 27.21
CA THR A 230 -9.00 -5.65 27.49
C THR A 230 -8.56 -6.97 28.10
N ASP A 231 -9.43 -7.60 28.89
CA ASP A 231 -9.11 -8.82 29.65
C ASP A 231 -9.44 -10.06 28.83
N LEU A 232 -8.49 -10.48 27.98
CA LEU A 232 -8.63 -11.66 27.13
C LEU A 232 -8.70 -12.94 27.96
N ALA A 233 -9.78 -13.69 27.80
CA ALA A 233 -10.06 -14.90 28.54
C ALA A 233 -9.82 -16.18 27.74
N TYR A 234 -10.27 -16.20 26.48
CA TYR A 234 -10.22 -17.37 25.60
C TYR A 234 -9.98 -16.94 24.16
N TYR A 235 -9.45 -17.88 23.37
CA TYR A 235 -9.17 -17.66 21.96
C TYR A 235 -9.19 -18.96 21.14
N GLY A 236 -9.30 -18.84 19.82
CA GLY A 236 -9.13 -19.98 18.92
C GLY A 236 -9.36 -19.62 17.46
N PHE A 237 -8.61 -20.28 16.58
CA PHE A 237 -8.91 -20.32 15.16
C PHE A 237 -9.86 -21.49 14.89
N ILE A 238 -11.00 -21.19 14.28
CA ILE A 238 -12.09 -22.12 14.05
C ILE A 238 -12.39 -22.14 12.56
N GLU A 239 -12.47 -23.33 11.98
CA GLU A 239 -12.94 -23.53 10.62
C GLU A 239 -14.47 -23.40 10.61
N PRO A 240 -15.04 -22.46 9.83
CA PRO A 240 -16.49 -22.31 9.74
C PRO A 240 -17.15 -23.53 9.09
N SER A 241 -18.35 -23.86 9.53
CA SER A 241 -19.17 -24.92 8.94
C SER A 241 -19.99 -24.40 7.78
N PHE A 242 -20.07 -25.17 6.71
CA PHE A 242 -20.91 -24.85 5.56
C PHE A 242 -22.40 -24.87 5.95
N VAL A 243 -23.15 -23.86 5.45
CA VAL A 243 -24.57 -23.68 5.77
C VAL A 243 -25.34 -23.46 4.47
N TYR A 244 -26.35 -24.32 4.21
CA TYR A 244 -27.18 -24.20 3.01
C TYR A 244 -28.43 -23.34 3.24
N ASP A 245 -28.98 -23.41 4.46
CA ASP A 245 -30.11 -22.58 4.87
C ASP A 245 -30.10 -22.28 6.37
N THR A 246 -31.06 -21.50 6.86
CA THR A 246 -31.10 -21.06 8.26
C THR A 246 -31.44 -22.19 9.26
N GLU A 247 -31.97 -23.31 8.79
CA GLU A 247 -32.28 -24.47 9.66
C GLU A 247 -30.98 -25.22 10.00
N ASP A 248 -29.97 -25.14 9.15
CA ASP A 248 -28.66 -25.77 9.35
C ASP A 248 -27.89 -25.19 10.53
N TYR A 249 -28.23 -23.99 11.01
CA TYR A 249 -27.52 -23.34 12.14
C TYR A 249 -27.62 -24.17 13.44
N ASP A 250 -28.71 -24.88 13.64
CA ASP A 250 -28.91 -25.74 14.82
C ASP A 250 -28.02 -26.99 14.77
N GLU A 251 -27.49 -27.34 13.62
CA GLU A 251 -26.61 -28.49 13.43
C GLU A 251 -25.12 -28.15 13.61
N ILE A 252 -24.75 -26.88 13.71
CA ILE A 252 -23.36 -26.45 13.88
C ILE A 252 -22.87 -26.87 15.26
N VAL A 253 -21.81 -27.67 15.28
CA VAL A 253 -21.17 -28.08 16.52
C VAL A 253 -20.40 -26.92 17.12
N ALA A 254 -20.73 -26.53 18.34
CA ALA A 254 -20.03 -25.47 19.05
C ALA A 254 -18.57 -25.84 19.31
N ALA A 255 -17.66 -25.00 18.87
CA ALA A 255 -16.23 -25.17 19.08
C ALA A 255 -15.82 -24.72 20.50
N SER A 256 -14.80 -25.38 21.04
CA SER A 256 -14.19 -24.99 22.30
C SER A 256 -13.06 -23.99 22.06
N LEU A 257 -13.02 -22.92 22.81
CA LEU A 257 -11.92 -21.97 22.85
C LEU A 257 -10.85 -22.41 23.86
N SER A 258 -9.62 -21.98 23.65
CA SER A 258 -8.47 -22.23 24.53
C SER A 258 -8.26 -21.04 25.47
N ASN A 259 -7.77 -21.30 26.67
CA ASN A 259 -7.25 -20.31 27.60
C ASN A 259 -5.79 -20.61 28.02
N GLN A 260 -5.11 -21.47 27.25
CA GLN A 260 -3.78 -21.93 27.58
C GLN A 260 -2.73 -20.87 27.17
N ASP A 261 -1.65 -20.80 27.95
CA ASP A 261 -0.46 -20.02 27.64
C ASP A 261 -0.71 -18.52 27.37
N LEU A 262 -1.78 -17.98 27.94
CA LEU A 262 -2.04 -16.56 27.92
C LEU A 262 -0.92 -15.80 28.66
N MET A 263 -0.28 -14.87 28.00
CA MET A 263 0.85 -14.11 28.49
C MET A 263 0.55 -12.60 28.40
N PRO A 264 0.57 -11.89 29.53
CA PRO A 264 0.44 -10.45 29.51
C PRO A 264 1.68 -9.79 28.92
N MET A 265 1.45 -8.79 28.11
CA MET A 265 2.44 -7.93 27.49
C MET A 265 2.09 -6.48 27.79
N TYR A 266 3.07 -5.61 27.74
CA TYR A 266 2.89 -4.19 28.01
C TYR A 266 3.30 -3.36 26.82
N TRP A 267 2.68 -2.24 26.64
CA TRP A 267 3.07 -1.27 25.65
C TRP A 267 3.02 0.14 26.21
N GLN A 268 3.79 1.01 25.62
CA GLN A 268 3.75 2.43 25.93
C GLN A 268 3.96 3.24 24.65
N SER A 269 3.36 4.40 24.60
CA SER A 269 3.59 5.37 23.54
C SER A 269 4.28 6.61 24.07
N ALA A 270 4.98 7.32 23.19
CA ALA A 270 5.46 8.65 23.52
C ALA A 270 4.28 9.55 23.93
N ALA A 271 4.50 10.43 24.92
CA ALA A 271 3.43 11.21 25.55
C ALA A 271 2.69 12.17 24.60
N ASN A 272 3.27 12.45 23.43
CA ASN A 272 2.70 13.32 22.40
C ASN A 272 1.91 12.55 21.33
N LEU A 273 1.74 11.23 21.46
CA LEU A 273 0.97 10.44 20.51
C LEU A 273 -0.43 10.17 21.06
N ASP A 274 -1.43 10.41 20.25
CA ASP A 274 -2.83 10.08 20.51
C ASP A 274 -3.26 8.97 19.57
N LEU A 275 -3.54 7.78 20.15
CA LEU A 275 -3.88 6.59 19.36
C LEU A 275 -5.37 6.61 19.00
N ASP A 276 -5.67 6.19 17.79
CA ASP A 276 -7.04 6.00 17.34
C ASP A 276 -7.57 4.56 17.61
N GLU A 277 -8.86 4.36 17.36
CA GLU A 277 -9.54 3.07 17.56
C GLU A 277 -9.05 1.97 16.58
N GLY A 278 -8.24 2.33 15.59
CA GLY A 278 -7.65 1.38 14.64
C GLY A 278 -6.46 0.60 15.20
N SER A 279 -5.92 1.01 16.35
CA SER A 279 -4.78 0.34 16.97
C SER A 279 -5.16 -1.04 17.53
N ALA A 280 -4.36 -2.04 17.22
CA ALA A 280 -4.67 -3.42 17.56
C ALA A 280 -3.44 -4.33 17.61
N ILE A 281 -3.57 -5.43 18.34
CA ILE A 281 -2.66 -6.57 18.21
C ILE A 281 -3.18 -7.48 17.12
N LEU A 282 -2.28 -7.91 16.24
CA LEU A 282 -2.56 -8.78 15.13
C LEU A 282 -1.87 -10.13 15.31
N ALA A 283 -2.61 -11.20 15.03
CA ALA A 283 -2.10 -12.56 14.90
C ALA A 283 -1.92 -12.90 13.43
N ILE A 284 -0.74 -13.36 13.02
CA ILE A 284 -0.51 -13.80 11.66
C ILE A 284 -0.68 -15.30 11.56
N HIS A 285 -1.68 -15.72 10.79
CA HIS A 285 -2.05 -17.11 10.57
C HIS A 285 -2.26 -17.37 9.08
N ASN A 286 -1.62 -18.40 8.53
CA ASN A 286 -1.70 -18.77 7.11
C ASN A 286 -1.44 -17.57 6.16
N ASN A 287 -0.44 -16.76 6.47
CA ASN A 287 -0.07 -15.54 5.72
C ASN A 287 -1.19 -14.48 5.64
N GLN A 288 -2.06 -14.44 6.64
CA GLN A 288 -3.09 -13.42 6.79
C GLN A 288 -3.03 -12.83 8.19
N SER A 289 -3.38 -11.56 8.33
CA SER A 289 -3.48 -10.90 9.62
C SER A 289 -4.89 -10.98 10.15
N TYR A 290 -5.01 -11.27 11.42
CA TYR A 290 -6.28 -11.31 12.16
C TYR A 290 -6.20 -10.36 13.33
N GLN A 291 -7.22 -9.56 13.54
CA GLN A 291 -7.28 -8.74 14.72
C GLN A 291 -7.51 -9.59 15.96
N TRP A 292 -6.49 -9.61 16.83
CA TRP A 292 -6.48 -10.37 18.06
C TRP A 292 -7.13 -9.62 19.20
N GLN A 293 -6.71 -8.37 19.40
CA GLN A 293 -7.17 -7.51 20.47
C GLN A 293 -7.06 -6.05 20.06
N THR A 294 -8.10 -5.26 20.35
CA THR A 294 -8.04 -3.81 20.20
C THR A 294 -7.17 -3.20 21.31
N LEU A 295 -6.38 -2.20 20.99
CA LEU A 295 -5.62 -1.41 21.95
C LEU A 295 -6.39 -0.14 22.30
N TYR A 296 -6.35 0.22 23.57
CA TYR A 296 -7.01 1.40 24.10
C TYR A 296 -5.96 2.31 24.71
N HIS A 297 -6.03 3.59 24.41
CA HIS A 297 -5.08 4.62 24.85
C HIS A 297 -4.80 4.62 26.36
N ASP A 298 -5.79 4.32 27.18
CA ASP A 298 -5.71 4.34 28.65
C ASP A 298 -5.37 2.97 29.27
N VAL A 299 -5.03 1.97 28.46
CA VAL A 299 -4.70 0.61 28.88
C VAL A 299 -3.35 0.20 28.27
N ASP A 300 -2.36 0.06 29.12
CA ASP A 300 -0.97 -0.26 28.75
C ASP A 300 -0.66 -1.77 28.69
N GLU A 301 -1.69 -2.62 28.85
CA GLU A 301 -1.57 -4.08 28.87
C GLU A 301 -2.39 -4.70 27.76
N PHE A 302 -1.84 -5.73 27.12
CA PHE A 302 -2.54 -6.64 26.22
C PHE A 302 -2.09 -8.07 26.48
N THR A 303 -2.78 -9.04 25.89
CA THR A 303 -2.48 -10.45 26.13
C THR A 303 -2.30 -11.17 24.80
N ILE A 304 -1.23 -11.95 24.68
CA ILE A 304 -1.01 -12.88 23.57
C ILE A 304 -1.09 -14.32 24.05
N ALA A 305 -1.18 -15.27 23.14
CA ALA A 305 -1.05 -16.69 23.43
C ALA A 305 0.36 -17.16 23.08
N ALA A 306 1.22 -17.28 24.08
CA ALA A 306 2.61 -17.68 23.88
C ALA A 306 2.71 -19.07 23.28
N ASN A 307 3.62 -19.27 22.31
CA ASN A 307 3.82 -20.54 21.63
C ASN A 307 2.57 -21.13 20.94
N TYR A 308 1.58 -20.32 20.59
CA TYR A 308 0.40 -20.81 19.88
C TYR A 308 0.76 -21.20 18.45
N ASN A 309 0.77 -22.50 18.18
CA ASN A 309 1.29 -23.08 16.94
C ASN A 309 0.52 -22.69 15.66
N LYS A 310 -0.66 -22.11 15.77
CA LYS A 310 -1.40 -21.55 14.63
C LYS A 310 -0.95 -20.12 14.27
N VAL A 311 -0.29 -19.41 15.17
CA VAL A 311 0.23 -18.06 14.92
C VAL A 311 1.70 -18.15 14.54
N SER A 312 2.05 -17.62 13.38
CA SER A 312 3.44 -17.59 12.92
C SER A 312 4.25 -16.49 13.60
N HIS A 313 3.64 -15.35 13.84
CA HIS A 313 4.21 -14.21 14.57
C HIS A 313 3.12 -13.22 14.97
N TRP A 314 3.45 -12.34 15.90
CA TRP A 314 2.58 -11.30 16.42
C TRP A 314 3.04 -9.93 15.92
N LEU A 315 2.07 -9.05 15.67
CA LEU A 315 2.34 -7.65 15.30
C LEU A 315 1.50 -6.71 16.15
N GLY A 316 2.08 -5.57 16.51
CA GLY A 316 1.33 -4.40 16.97
C GLY A 316 1.07 -3.49 15.78
N LEU A 317 -0.18 -3.15 15.55
CA LEU A 317 -0.58 -2.07 14.65
C LEU A 317 -0.99 -0.88 15.50
N PHE A 318 -0.34 0.24 15.31
CA PHE A 318 -0.63 1.48 16.01
C PHE A 318 -0.96 2.54 14.97
N SER A 319 -2.07 3.23 15.16
CA SER A 319 -2.45 4.36 14.33
C SER A 319 -2.91 5.51 15.21
N GLY A 320 -2.74 6.72 14.73
CA GLY A 320 -3.09 7.90 15.52
C GLY A 320 -2.50 9.18 14.96
N ILE A 321 -2.37 10.17 15.84
CA ILE A 321 -1.86 11.49 15.50
C ILE A 321 -0.80 11.95 16.52
N SER A 322 0.22 12.64 16.02
CA SER A 322 1.16 13.37 16.86
C SER A 322 0.57 14.73 17.23
N ASN A 323 0.33 14.94 18.54
CA ASN A 323 -0.29 16.16 19.05
C ASN A 323 0.56 17.42 18.84
N ASP A 324 1.88 17.27 18.85
CA ASP A 324 2.81 18.39 18.71
C ASP A 324 2.96 18.85 17.24
N SER A 325 2.83 17.93 16.31
CA SER A 325 3.13 18.17 14.89
C SER A 325 1.94 17.94 13.96
N SER A 326 0.85 17.37 14.45
CA SER A 326 -0.36 17.03 13.67
C SER A 326 -0.11 16.04 12.53
N TRP A 327 0.97 15.28 12.56
CA TRP A 327 1.20 14.18 11.65
C TRP A 327 0.34 12.98 12.07
N GLN A 328 -0.39 12.43 11.13
CA GLN A 328 -1.01 11.12 11.28
C GLN A 328 0.05 10.04 11.09
N PHE A 329 -0.07 8.94 11.81
CA PHE A 329 0.87 7.83 11.68
C PHE A 329 0.16 6.48 11.68
N GLU A 330 0.80 5.52 11.07
CA GLU A 330 0.52 4.10 11.14
C GLU A 330 1.84 3.36 11.30
N SER A 331 1.98 2.63 12.39
CA SER A 331 3.18 1.87 12.70
C SER A 331 2.85 0.39 12.86
N VAL A 332 3.56 -0.45 12.14
CA VAL A 332 3.52 -1.91 12.29
C VAL A 332 4.81 -2.35 12.98
N MET A 333 4.70 -3.04 14.09
CA MET A 333 5.83 -3.46 14.90
C MET A 333 5.76 -4.95 15.19
N ALA A 334 6.87 -5.66 15.01
CA ALA A 334 6.96 -7.05 15.43
C ALA A 334 6.96 -7.14 16.96
N ILE A 335 6.20 -8.09 17.50
CA ILE A 335 6.17 -8.38 18.94
C ILE A 335 7.07 -9.59 19.20
N ASP A 336 8.07 -9.39 20.04
CA ASP A 336 8.93 -10.47 20.53
C ASP A 336 8.31 -11.05 21.82
N GLU A 337 7.94 -12.34 21.79
CA GLU A 337 7.42 -13.04 22.98
C GLU A 337 8.41 -13.08 24.16
N GLN A 338 9.70 -12.81 23.91
CA GLN A 338 10.72 -12.76 24.95
C GLN A 338 10.89 -11.36 25.58
N ASP A 339 10.43 -10.32 24.88
CA ASP A 339 10.41 -8.94 25.38
C ASP A 339 8.97 -8.52 25.68
N SER A 340 8.63 -8.44 26.96
CA SER A 340 7.28 -8.13 27.39
C SER A 340 6.87 -6.66 27.20
N HIS A 341 7.72 -5.84 26.57
CA HIS A 341 7.46 -4.40 26.41
C HIS A 341 7.59 -3.99 24.95
N LEU A 342 6.64 -3.20 24.50
CA LEU A 342 6.59 -2.58 23.19
C LEU A 342 6.54 -1.07 23.32
N GLU A 343 7.47 -0.36 22.71
CA GLU A 343 7.53 1.10 22.77
C GLU A 343 7.20 1.71 21.40
N VAL A 344 6.16 2.54 21.36
CA VAL A 344 5.72 3.23 20.15
C VAL A 344 6.26 4.66 20.18
N SER A 345 7.12 4.97 19.23
CA SER A 345 7.70 6.30 19.05
C SER A 345 7.74 6.67 17.59
N LEU A 346 7.80 7.96 17.30
CA LEU A 346 8.00 8.48 15.96
C LEU A 346 9.35 9.20 15.87
N PRO A 347 9.95 9.26 14.68
CA PRO A 347 11.04 10.20 14.41
C PRO A 347 10.63 11.65 14.76
N GLU A 348 11.60 12.53 14.89
CA GLU A 348 11.33 13.94 15.17
C GLU A 348 10.61 14.62 13.99
N LEU A 349 9.41 15.12 14.25
CA LEU A 349 8.53 15.73 13.27
C LEU A 349 8.09 17.12 13.76
N ALA A 350 8.16 18.11 12.88
CA ALA A 350 7.56 19.41 13.10
C ALA A 350 6.37 19.64 12.16
N PRO A 351 5.41 20.51 12.54
CA PRO A 351 4.29 20.84 11.67
C PRO A 351 4.76 21.42 10.34
N ILE A 352 4.15 21.03 9.24
CA ILE A 352 4.32 21.71 7.95
C ILE A 352 3.51 23.00 8.02
N ILE A 353 4.16 24.14 8.17
CA ILE A 353 3.52 25.44 8.35
C ILE A 353 3.70 26.29 7.09
N GLY A 354 2.57 26.72 6.51
CA GLY A 354 2.57 27.75 5.48
C GLY A 354 3.33 27.35 4.22
N VAL A 355 3.11 26.13 3.76
CA VAL A 355 3.72 25.66 2.52
C VAL A 355 3.22 26.48 1.35
N ASP A 356 4.12 27.20 0.74
CA ASP A 356 3.89 27.89 -0.53
C ASP A 356 4.81 27.31 -1.60
N ILE A 357 4.29 27.29 -2.83
CA ILE A 357 5.13 26.99 -3.97
C ILE A 357 6.04 28.18 -4.22
N GLN A 358 7.32 27.97 -4.04
CA GLN A 358 8.31 29.01 -4.19
C GLN A 358 8.75 29.13 -5.65
N GLN A 359 8.83 30.37 -6.15
CA GLN A 359 9.42 30.69 -7.47
C GLN A 359 10.92 30.94 -7.39
N GLN A 360 11.45 31.16 -6.20
CA GLN A 360 12.87 31.26 -5.93
C GLN A 360 13.28 30.09 -5.08
N CYS A 361 13.70 29.04 -5.75
CA CYS A 361 14.10 27.83 -5.08
C CYS A 361 15.44 27.97 -4.37
N PRO A 362 15.70 27.17 -3.33
CA PRO A 362 16.98 27.11 -2.66
C PRO A 362 18.11 26.72 -3.62
N THR A 363 19.36 27.03 -3.24
CA THR A 363 20.55 26.84 -4.09
C THR A 363 20.72 25.45 -4.65
N ALA A 364 20.23 24.44 -3.93
CA ALA A 364 20.23 23.05 -4.42
C ALA A 364 19.30 22.83 -5.64
N LEU A 365 18.31 23.70 -5.82
CA LEU A 365 17.31 23.67 -6.89
C LEU A 365 17.29 24.97 -7.69
N ASP A 366 18.44 25.64 -7.84
CA ASP A 366 18.56 26.99 -8.45
C ASP A 366 17.89 27.14 -9.84
N ASN A 367 17.81 26.03 -10.59
CA ASN A 367 17.19 26.01 -11.92
C ASN A 367 15.73 25.57 -11.93
N ALA A 368 15.22 25.09 -10.80
CA ALA A 368 13.82 24.70 -10.72
C ALA A 368 12.91 25.92 -10.88
N LYS A 369 11.89 25.79 -11.72
CA LYS A 369 10.92 26.84 -11.97
C LYS A 369 10.03 27.10 -10.76
N PHE A 370 9.68 26.01 -10.06
CA PHE A 370 8.91 26.01 -8.84
C PHE A 370 9.38 24.87 -7.92
N CYS A 371 9.31 25.09 -6.62
CA CYS A 371 9.67 24.07 -5.63
C CYS A 371 8.81 24.19 -4.38
N ILE A 372 8.78 23.10 -3.63
CA ILE A 372 8.21 23.02 -2.29
C ILE A 372 9.38 22.96 -1.31
N ASP A 373 9.31 23.77 -0.26
CA ASP A 373 10.29 23.78 0.81
C ASP A 373 9.61 23.37 2.13
N ASN A 374 9.92 22.17 2.58
CA ASN A 374 9.49 21.59 3.84
C ASN A 374 10.64 21.52 4.86
N ALA A 375 11.69 22.35 4.66
CA ALA A 375 12.87 22.31 5.51
C ALA A 375 12.51 22.49 6.98
N GLY A 376 13.00 21.58 7.82
CA GLY A 376 12.75 21.58 9.26
C GLY A 376 11.45 20.87 9.70
N SER A 377 10.67 20.32 8.76
CA SER A 377 9.48 19.53 9.12
C SER A 377 9.81 18.08 9.48
N PHE A 378 10.90 17.56 8.95
CA PHE A 378 11.42 16.22 9.23
C PHE A 378 12.92 16.16 8.93
N SER A 379 13.60 15.12 9.43
CA SER A 379 14.97 14.78 9.05
C SER A 379 14.95 13.80 7.87
N GLU A 380 15.68 14.11 6.80
CA GLU A 380 15.76 13.24 5.62
C GLU A 380 16.39 11.86 5.93
N GLU A 381 17.24 11.80 6.98
CA GLU A 381 17.95 10.59 7.39
C GLU A 381 17.05 9.62 8.19
N ASP A 382 15.93 10.11 8.73
CA ASP A 382 15.02 9.32 9.55
C ASP A 382 13.99 8.54 8.73
N PHE A 383 13.93 8.78 7.43
CA PHE A 383 12.96 8.14 6.54
C PHE A 383 13.64 7.54 5.31
N ALA A 384 12.99 6.56 4.73
CA ALA A 384 13.53 5.81 3.60
C ALA A 384 12.87 6.18 2.27
N LEU A 385 11.60 6.57 2.28
CA LEU A 385 10.84 6.95 1.08
C LEU A 385 9.91 8.11 1.40
N GLN A 386 9.64 8.92 0.38
CA GLN A 386 8.73 10.05 0.42
C GLN A 386 7.74 9.99 -0.75
N ARG A 387 6.49 10.37 -0.47
CA ARG A 387 5.50 10.74 -1.46
C ARG A 387 5.07 12.18 -1.21
N SER A 388 5.12 13.00 -2.24
CA SER A 388 4.51 14.33 -2.25
C SER A 388 3.36 14.33 -3.24
N HIS A 389 2.14 14.51 -2.76
CA HIS A 389 0.96 14.68 -3.60
C HIS A 389 0.52 16.14 -3.56
N ILE A 390 0.50 16.75 -4.73
CA ILE A 390 0.36 18.19 -4.89
C ILE A 390 -0.84 18.46 -5.80
N LYS A 391 -1.71 19.35 -5.37
CA LYS A 391 -2.77 19.88 -6.19
C LYS A 391 -2.58 21.40 -6.33
N VAL A 392 -2.44 21.88 -7.55
CA VAL A 392 -2.36 23.31 -7.84
C VAL A 392 -3.45 23.71 -8.81
N LEU A 393 -3.93 24.95 -8.66
CA LEU A 393 -4.78 25.61 -9.64
C LEU A 393 -3.91 26.55 -10.48
N THR A 394 -3.96 26.37 -11.79
CA THR A 394 -3.22 27.22 -12.72
C THR A 394 -4.00 28.47 -13.08
N ASN A 395 -3.33 29.47 -13.63
CA ASN A 395 -3.95 30.72 -14.07
C ASN A 395 -5.06 30.55 -15.10
N ASN A 396 -5.14 29.38 -15.74
CA ASN A 396 -6.21 29.05 -16.70
C ASN A 396 -7.36 28.25 -16.06
N ASN A 397 -7.43 28.22 -14.75
CA ASN A 397 -8.38 27.40 -13.97
C ASN A 397 -8.33 25.90 -14.31
N ARG A 398 -7.15 25.38 -14.68
CA ARG A 398 -6.91 23.94 -14.80
C ARG A 398 -6.31 23.45 -13.50
N ALA A 399 -6.80 22.32 -13.01
CA ALA A 399 -6.15 21.64 -11.92
C ALA A 399 -4.97 20.79 -12.46
N PHE A 400 -3.86 20.84 -11.74
CA PHE A 400 -2.70 20.01 -11.98
C PHE A 400 -2.44 19.18 -10.71
N TYR A 401 -2.48 17.89 -10.87
CA TYR A 401 -2.23 16.92 -9.79
C TYR A 401 -0.90 16.23 -10.07
N GLN A 402 -0.03 16.24 -9.08
CA GLN A 402 1.26 15.61 -9.20
C GLN A 402 1.56 14.76 -7.96
N SER A 403 1.83 13.46 -8.16
CA SER A 403 2.35 12.58 -7.13
C SER A 403 3.80 12.25 -7.46
N ILE A 404 4.72 12.61 -6.56
CA ILE A 404 6.16 12.38 -6.72
C ILE A 404 6.62 11.42 -5.65
N TYR A 405 7.20 10.30 -6.06
CA TYR A 405 7.85 9.32 -5.18
C TYR A 405 9.36 9.45 -5.32
N ALA A 406 10.03 9.69 -4.21
CA ALA A 406 11.45 9.99 -4.18
C ALA A 406 12.11 9.47 -2.89
N GLN A 407 13.43 9.58 -2.84
CA GLN A 407 14.16 9.60 -1.58
C GLN A 407 13.69 10.80 -0.75
N PRO A 408 13.73 10.75 0.58
CA PRO A 408 13.30 11.86 1.41
C PRO A 408 14.09 13.14 1.12
N LYS A 409 13.36 14.21 0.80
CA LYS A 409 13.92 15.52 0.48
C LYS A 409 13.03 16.62 1.06
N ALA A 410 13.59 17.42 1.94
CA ALA A 410 12.86 18.58 2.48
C ALA A 410 12.55 19.62 1.39
N GLN A 411 13.39 19.68 0.37
CA GLN A 411 13.23 20.59 -0.77
C GLN A 411 13.03 19.76 -2.05
N GLN A 412 11.89 19.93 -2.70
CA GLN A 412 11.52 19.15 -3.86
C GLN A 412 11.06 20.04 -5.02
N PRO A 413 11.56 19.82 -6.27
CA PRO A 413 11.06 20.55 -7.42
C PRO A 413 9.62 20.12 -7.76
N LEU A 414 8.82 21.05 -8.29
CA LEU A 414 7.67 20.67 -9.08
C LEU A 414 8.17 20.28 -10.48
N LEU A 415 7.77 19.11 -10.94
CA LEU A 415 8.16 18.64 -12.24
C LEU A 415 7.32 19.32 -13.32
N GLU A 416 7.96 19.74 -14.40
CA GLU A 416 7.28 20.37 -15.53
C GLU A 416 6.34 19.40 -16.24
N SER A 417 5.26 19.93 -16.78
CA SER A 417 4.26 19.23 -17.59
C SER A 417 4.46 19.58 -19.06
N SER A 418 4.31 18.61 -19.94
CA SER A 418 4.29 18.85 -21.39
C SER A 418 2.93 19.37 -21.86
N ALA A 419 1.89 19.14 -21.09
CA ALA A 419 0.49 19.47 -21.43
C ALA A 419 0.06 20.85 -20.93
N ILE A 420 0.78 21.41 -19.96
CA ILE A 420 0.42 22.68 -19.33
C ILE A 420 1.67 23.44 -18.91
N GLU A 421 1.72 24.72 -19.26
CA GLU A 421 2.73 25.59 -18.70
C GLU A 421 2.37 25.93 -17.26
N LEU A 422 3.25 25.55 -16.31
CA LEU A 422 3.05 25.83 -14.90
C LEU A 422 3.14 27.36 -14.67
N SER A 423 1.98 27.97 -14.54
CA SER A 423 1.80 29.32 -14.02
C SER A 423 0.85 29.20 -12.83
N ILE A 424 1.43 29.00 -11.66
CA ILE A 424 0.68 28.63 -10.47
C ILE A 424 -0.06 29.84 -9.94
N GLN A 425 -1.38 29.72 -9.82
CA GLN A 425 -2.23 30.72 -9.18
C GLN A 425 -2.34 30.45 -7.69
N ASP A 426 -2.60 29.21 -7.31
CA ASP A 426 -2.78 28.83 -5.91
C ASP A 426 -2.35 27.37 -5.69
N LEU A 427 -1.79 27.09 -4.53
CA LEU A 427 -1.62 25.75 -4.00
C LEU A 427 -2.95 25.35 -3.33
N GLU A 428 -3.65 24.42 -3.91
CA GLU A 428 -4.93 23.91 -3.39
C GLU A 428 -4.73 22.87 -2.29
N GLY A 429 -3.63 22.13 -2.32
CA GLY A 429 -3.30 21.13 -1.31
C GLY A 429 -1.94 20.49 -1.51
N LEU A 430 -1.31 20.14 -0.41
CA LEU A 430 -0.13 19.30 -0.33
C LEU A 430 -0.38 18.20 0.69
N GLU A 431 -0.15 16.95 0.30
CA GLU A 431 -0.03 15.83 1.22
C GLU A 431 1.37 15.28 1.13
N LEU A 432 2.03 15.19 2.27
CA LEU A 432 3.36 14.59 2.39
C LEU A 432 3.23 13.29 3.18
N ALA A 433 3.71 12.19 2.61
CA ALA A 433 3.80 10.90 3.29
C ALA A 433 5.24 10.42 3.30
N LEU A 434 5.68 9.93 4.45
CA LEU A 434 7.03 9.41 4.67
C LEU A 434 6.93 8.01 5.26
N ILE A 435 7.86 7.14 4.90
CA ILE A 435 7.98 5.81 5.51
C ILE A 435 9.37 5.64 6.12
N ASP A 436 9.39 5.22 7.38
CA ASP A 436 10.56 4.69 8.08
C ASP A 436 10.49 3.16 8.04
N SER A 437 11.48 2.53 7.45
CA SER A 437 11.60 1.07 7.40
C SER A 437 13.00 0.62 7.00
N GLU A 438 13.54 -0.31 7.74
CA GLU A 438 14.78 -1.01 7.36
C GLU A 438 14.61 -1.84 6.07
N LEU A 439 13.38 -2.10 5.65
CA LEU A 439 13.01 -2.91 4.50
C LEU A 439 12.45 -2.07 3.33
N ALA A 440 12.70 -0.77 3.35
CA ALA A 440 12.11 0.17 2.38
C ALA A 440 12.28 -0.25 0.92
N SER A 441 13.41 -0.87 0.55
CA SER A 441 13.64 -1.35 -0.82
C SER A 441 12.66 -2.46 -1.24
N THR A 442 12.17 -3.27 -0.30
CA THR A 442 11.16 -4.32 -0.54
C THR A 442 9.74 -3.82 -0.31
N GLN A 443 9.58 -2.75 0.46
CA GLN A 443 8.28 -2.13 0.77
C GLN A 443 7.92 -0.96 -0.14
N GLN A 444 8.81 -0.58 -1.07
CA GLN A 444 8.58 0.52 -2.00
C GLN A 444 7.27 0.37 -2.78
N ASP A 445 7.00 -0.80 -3.31
CA ASP A 445 5.80 -1.07 -4.11
C ASP A 445 4.55 -1.04 -3.22
N TYR A 446 4.65 -1.50 -1.98
CA TYR A 446 3.58 -1.36 -1.00
C TYR A 446 3.29 0.10 -0.68
N PHE A 447 4.31 0.89 -0.38
CA PHE A 447 4.16 2.31 -0.10
C PHE A 447 3.47 3.05 -1.25
N MET A 448 3.82 2.73 -2.49
CA MET A 448 3.14 3.27 -3.67
C MET A 448 1.68 2.81 -3.78
N ALA A 449 1.44 1.53 -3.52
CA ALA A 449 0.11 0.94 -3.65
C ALA A 449 -0.86 1.38 -2.54
N LYS A 450 -0.36 1.73 -1.36
CA LYS A 450 -1.16 2.23 -0.23
C LYS A 450 -2.01 3.43 -0.64
N TYR A 451 -1.53 4.25 -1.57
CA TYR A 451 -2.21 5.46 -2.04
C TYR A 451 -3.05 5.24 -3.31
N LEU A 452 -3.05 4.03 -3.85
CA LEU A 452 -3.91 3.63 -4.94
C LEU A 452 -4.53 2.27 -4.63
N ASP A 453 -5.58 2.26 -3.82
CA ASP A 453 -6.32 1.04 -3.50
C ASP A 453 -7.31 0.72 -4.64
N SER A 454 -7.18 -0.47 -5.23
CA SER A 454 -8.11 -0.94 -6.26
C SER A 454 -9.55 -1.07 -5.74
N ARG A 455 -9.74 -1.27 -4.45
CA ARG A 455 -11.07 -1.30 -3.82
C ARG A 455 -11.72 0.06 -3.76
N SER A 456 -10.95 1.11 -3.48
CA SER A 456 -11.44 2.50 -3.55
C SER A 456 -11.91 2.87 -4.94
N ILE A 457 -11.29 2.29 -5.97
CA ILE A 457 -11.72 2.45 -7.37
C ILE A 457 -13.07 1.75 -7.61
N ALA A 458 -13.33 0.61 -6.96
CA ALA A 458 -14.61 -0.09 -7.04
C ALA A 458 -15.76 0.72 -6.44
N GLU A 459 -15.55 1.32 -5.28
CA GLU A 459 -16.52 2.15 -4.58
C GLU A 459 -16.93 3.38 -5.39
N THR A 460 -15.98 3.96 -6.10
CA THR A 460 -16.19 5.16 -6.92
C THR A 460 -16.63 4.87 -8.36
N GLY A 461 -16.73 3.62 -8.75
CA GLY A 461 -16.92 3.11 -10.14
C GLY A 461 -18.23 3.50 -10.86
N GLN A 462 -18.99 4.43 -10.34
CA GLN A 462 -20.20 5.02 -10.97
C GLN A 462 -20.01 6.51 -11.29
N GLY A 463 -18.83 6.91 -11.77
CA GLY A 463 -18.58 8.29 -12.19
C GLY A 463 -18.11 9.21 -11.05
N GLY A 464 -17.64 8.63 -9.97
CA GLY A 464 -16.89 9.36 -8.96
C GLY A 464 -15.56 9.85 -9.55
N THR A 465 -15.11 10.99 -9.12
CA THR A 465 -13.82 11.56 -9.50
C THR A 465 -12.73 10.70 -8.89
N PHE A 466 -12.12 9.85 -9.68
CA PHE A 466 -10.88 9.16 -9.34
C PHE A 466 -9.74 10.17 -9.27
N SER A 467 -9.77 11.10 -8.32
CA SER A 467 -8.77 12.17 -8.27
C SER A 467 -7.35 11.64 -8.15
N ASP A 468 -7.19 10.42 -7.60
CA ASP A 468 -5.90 9.84 -7.29
C ASP A 468 -5.66 8.48 -7.98
N ALA A 469 -6.46 8.12 -8.98
CA ALA A 469 -6.36 6.83 -9.65
C ALA A 469 -5.27 6.77 -10.74
N ASN A 470 -4.50 7.83 -10.94
CA ASN A 470 -3.30 7.81 -11.77
C ASN A 470 -2.13 7.34 -10.92
N GLY A 471 -1.55 6.20 -11.24
CA GLY A 471 -0.40 5.71 -10.49
C GLY A 471 -0.25 4.19 -10.46
N PHE A 472 0.62 3.75 -9.56
CA PHE A 472 0.99 2.35 -9.41
C PHE A 472 -0.19 1.50 -8.94
N ILE A 473 -0.36 0.35 -9.56
CA ILE A 473 -1.33 -0.66 -9.15
C ILE A 473 -0.65 -2.00 -8.98
N ILE A 474 -1.05 -2.72 -7.92
CA ILE A 474 -0.54 -4.07 -7.66
C ILE A 474 -1.21 -5.04 -8.60
N THR A 475 -0.43 -5.91 -9.22
CA THR A 475 -0.99 -7.04 -9.94
C THR A 475 -1.39 -8.14 -8.95
N PRO A 476 -2.45 -8.91 -9.23
CA PRO A 476 -2.85 -10.01 -8.38
C PRO A 476 -1.77 -11.08 -8.16
N ASP A 477 -0.87 -11.25 -9.12
CA ASP A 477 0.22 -12.22 -9.00
C ASP A 477 1.25 -11.81 -7.94
N ASP A 478 1.49 -10.50 -7.79
CA ASP A 478 2.46 -9.94 -6.85
C ASP A 478 1.84 -9.62 -5.49
N TYR A 479 0.51 -9.66 -5.41
CA TYR A 479 -0.23 -9.18 -4.25
C TYR A 479 0.12 -9.91 -2.96
N GLN A 480 0.25 -11.25 -3.02
CA GLN A 480 0.55 -12.05 -1.84
C GLN A 480 1.94 -11.73 -1.26
N ASP A 481 2.94 -11.59 -2.14
CA ASP A 481 4.31 -11.28 -1.72
C ASP A 481 4.37 -9.87 -1.13
N LEU A 482 3.70 -8.94 -1.78
CA LEU A 482 3.60 -7.57 -1.30
C LEU A 482 2.87 -7.49 0.05
N TYR A 483 1.77 -8.21 0.21
CA TYR A 483 1.04 -8.27 1.47
C TYR A 483 1.92 -8.81 2.62
N LEU A 484 2.75 -9.81 2.37
CA LEU A 484 3.71 -10.30 3.36
C LEU A 484 4.76 -9.23 3.70
N ASP A 485 5.17 -8.42 2.73
CA ASP A 485 6.08 -7.30 2.99
C ASP A 485 5.42 -6.18 3.83
N MET A 486 4.08 -5.99 3.68
CA MET A 486 3.31 -5.07 4.52
C MET A 486 3.30 -5.44 6.00
N LEU A 487 3.37 -6.73 6.29
CA LEU A 487 3.36 -7.26 7.66
C LEU A 487 4.74 -7.15 8.36
N LYS A 488 5.72 -6.51 7.74
CA LYS A 488 7.02 -6.21 8.33
C LYS A 488 7.00 -4.88 9.06
N SER A 489 7.92 -4.72 10.01
CA SER A 489 8.02 -3.49 10.79
C SER A 489 8.24 -2.26 9.91
N SER A 490 7.37 -1.29 10.03
CA SER A 490 7.44 -0.02 9.31
C SER A 490 6.59 1.04 10.02
N THR A 491 6.97 2.29 9.87
CA THR A 491 6.17 3.43 10.33
C THR A 491 5.95 4.38 9.15
N THR A 492 4.70 4.65 8.84
CA THR A 492 4.30 5.64 7.84
C THR A 492 3.72 6.85 8.55
N VAL A 493 4.19 8.03 8.20
CA VAL A 493 3.62 9.29 8.69
C VAL A 493 3.10 10.11 7.54
N VAL A 494 1.97 10.79 7.75
CA VAL A 494 1.29 11.58 6.71
C VAL A 494 0.84 12.90 7.31
N GLN A 495 1.08 13.98 6.59
CA GLN A 495 0.50 15.28 6.93
C GLN A 495 -0.09 15.93 5.68
N GLN A 496 -1.28 16.51 5.85
CA GLN A 496 -1.91 17.36 4.86
C GLN A 496 -1.69 18.82 5.24
N ALA A 497 -1.14 19.58 4.31
CA ALA A 497 -0.96 21.00 4.46
C ALA A 497 -1.89 21.73 3.47
N LYS A 498 -2.68 22.64 4.04
CA LYS A 498 -3.73 23.47 3.45
C LYS A 498 -4.91 22.72 2.86
#